data_5a4bfa1224478299a23b3f56d79d15b9
#
_entry.id   5a4bfa1224478299a23b3f56d79d15b9
#
_cell.length_a   1.000
_cell.length_b   1.000
_cell.length_c   1.000
_cell.angle_alpha   90.00
_cell.angle_beta   90.00
_cell.angle_gamma   90.00
#
_symmetry.space_group_name_H-M   'P 1'
#
loop_
_entity.id
_entity.type
_entity.pdbx_description
1 polymer ?
#
loop_
_entity_poly.entity_id
_entity_poly.type
_entity_poly.pdbx_seq_one_letter_code
_entity_poly.pdbx_strand_id
1 'polypeptide(L)'
;MAEYLSPGVYVEEYDSGATPMQGVSTSTAGFVGLAERGPVIGQPQLVTSFADYKRMYGGYLSDAAYGGNRFLPYAVEQFFANGGARAYIMRAVPADAKAGTVTAGVLKITAANPGAWAEDLRVVVTPASKAKTQVLAVNGADLTLKNADGFNPGDVVELFDGKTAAYATVKNVLDKVITLDAPCTLDVADAKVGTAKYIKTCEITLIVRLGENEETYENLSLKPDALNNVCVK
;
A
#
# COMPACT_ATOMS: atom_id res chain seq x y z
N MET A 1 17.00 61.10 -28.01
CA MET A 1 16.17 61.86 -28.95
C MET A 1 16.86 61.85 -30.28
N ALA A 2 16.21 61.35 -31.34
CA ALA A 2 16.73 61.44 -32.68
C ALA A 2 16.51 62.85 -33.16
N GLU A 3 17.57 63.53 -33.62
CA GLU A 3 17.52 64.94 -34.13
C GLU A 3 17.39 64.87 -35.67
N TYR A 4 16.22 65.28 -36.18
CA TYR A 4 15.93 65.26 -37.61
C TYR A 4 16.41 66.57 -38.28
N LEU A 5 17.35 66.43 -39.21
CA LEU A 5 18.08 67.55 -39.81
C LEU A 5 17.40 68.18 -41.02
N SER A 6 16.24 67.71 -41.47
CA SER A 6 15.47 68.30 -42.59
C SER A 6 13.97 68.16 -42.40
N PRO A 7 13.17 69.09 -42.92
CA PRO A 7 11.71 68.96 -42.86
C PRO A 7 11.21 67.74 -43.67
N GLY A 8 10.53 66.84 -43.02
CA GLY A 8 9.98 65.60 -43.59
C GLY A 8 8.95 64.97 -42.68
N VAL A 9 8.22 63.96 -43.17
CA VAL A 9 7.35 63.12 -42.34
C VAL A 9 8.18 61.90 -41.91
N TYR A 10 8.40 61.78 -40.64
CA TYR A 10 9.14 60.67 -40.04
C TYR A 10 8.14 59.78 -39.33
N VAL A 11 8.21 58.46 -39.62
CA VAL A 11 7.39 57.45 -38.95
C VAL A 11 8.32 56.82 -37.90
N GLU A 12 8.05 57.09 -36.63
CA GLU A 12 8.66 56.34 -35.52
C GLU A 12 7.78 55.22 -35.13
N GLU A 13 8.24 53.97 -35.29
CA GLU A 13 7.60 52.83 -34.69
C GLU A 13 7.98 52.79 -33.21
N TYR A 14 7.01 53.13 -32.40
CA TYR A 14 7.11 52.88 -30.96
C TYR A 14 6.72 51.43 -30.67
N ASP A 15 7.66 50.64 -30.21
CA ASP A 15 7.37 49.39 -29.56
C ASP A 15 6.60 49.73 -28.26
N SER A 16 5.28 49.58 -28.30
CA SER A 16 4.38 49.95 -27.19
C SER A 16 4.56 49.04 -25.98
N GLY A 17 5.57 48.16 -25.98
CA GLY A 17 5.80 47.24 -24.90
C GLY A 17 4.60 46.35 -24.62
N ALA A 18 3.77 46.06 -25.64
CA ALA A 18 2.66 45.15 -25.52
C ALA A 18 3.24 43.76 -25.18
N THR A 19 3.37 43.53 -23.90
CA THR A 19 3.59 42.18 -23.39
C THR A 19 2.45 41.34 -23.98
N PRO A 20 2.72 40.35 -24.84
CA PRO A 20 1.67 39.45 -25.31
C PRO A 20 1.03 38.91 -24.05
N MET A 21 -0.31 39.01 -23.93
CA MET A 21 -1.06 38.32 -22.90
C MET A 21 -0.76 36.84 -23.08
N GLN A 22 0.23 36.33 -22.33
CA GLN A 22 0.45 34.91 -22.23
C GLN A 22 -0.82 34.37 -21.62
N GLY A 23 -1.57 33.62 -22.39
CA GLY A 23 -2.72 32.89 -21.90
C GLY A 23 -2.27 32.08 -20.68
N VAL A 24 -2.87 32.35 -19.53
CA VAL A 24 -2.67 31.49 -18.35
C VAL A 24 -2.92 30.08 -18.84
N SER A 25 -1.93 29.18 -18.67
CA SER A 25 -2.05 27.79 -19.10
C SER A 25 -3.30 27.18 -18.48
N THR A 26 -4.35 27.04 -19.26
CA THR A 26 -5.62 26.41 -18.87
C THR A 26 -5.49 24.87 -18.78
N SER A 27 -4.27 24.36 -19.00
CA SER A 27 -3.98 22.92 -18.99
C SER A 27 -3.90 22.31 -17.57
N THR A 28 -4.04 23.13 -16.52
CA THR A 28 -4.06 22.66 -15.11
C THR A 28 -5.31 23.14 -14.42
N ALA A 29 -6.05 22.24 -13.78
CA ALA A 29 -7.26 22.56 -13.02
C ALA A 29 -7.27 21.90 -11.65
N GLY A 30 -8.04 22.45 -10.70
CA GLY A 30 -8.35 21.87 -9.41
C GLY A 30 -9.81 21.45 -9.35
N PHE A 31 -10.06 20.24 -8.82
CA PHE A 31 -11.40 19.71 -8.65
C PHE A 31 -11.62 19.27 -7.20
N VAL A 32 -12.76 19.62 -6.64
CA VAL A 32 -13.20 19.19 -5.32
C VAL A 32 -14.59 18.58 -5.45
N GLY A 33 -14.80 17.39 -4.91
CA GLY A 33 -16.11 16.75 -4.97
C GLY A 33 -16.12 15.33 -4.42
N LEU A 34 -17.26 14.67 -4.57
CA LEU A 34 -17.43 13.28 -4.15
C LEU A 34 -16.77 12.34 -5.17
N ALA A 35 -16.11 11.31 -4.64
CA ALA A 35 -15.56 10.21 -5.42
C ALA A 35 -15.83 8.89 -4.68
N GLU A 36 -15.76 7.77 -5.39
CA GLU A 36 -16.02 6.44 -4.85
C GLU A 36 -15.04 6.08 -3.74
N ARG A 37 -13.76 6.31 -3.98
CA ARG A 37 -12.63 6.02 -3.08
C ARG A 37 -11.55 7.09 -3.17
N GLY A 38 -10.42 6.87 -2.51
CA GLY A 38 -9.26 7.75 -2.57
C GLY A 38 -9.08 8.62 -1.32
N PRO A 39 -7.93 9.28 -1.19
CA PRO A 39 -7.56 10.04 -0.01
C PRO A 39 -8.51 11.23 0.23
N VAL A 40 -8.82 11.48 1.50
CA VAL A 40 -9.63 12.62 1.97
C VAL A 40 -8.84 13.59 2.82
N ILE A 41 -7.65 13.21 3.27
CA ILE A 41 -6.77 14.03 4.11
C ILE A 41 -5.45 14.25 3.37
N GLY A 42 -4.85 15.40 3.59
CA GLY A 42 -3.56 15.77 2.98
C GLY A 42 -3.72 16.74 1.83
N GLN A 43 -2.74 16.74 0.94
CA GLN A 43 -2.74 17.62 -0.24
C GLN A 43 -3.58 17.03 -1.39
N PRO A 44 -4.16 17.90 -2.25
CA PRO A 44 -4.80 17.45 -3.47
C PRO A 44 -3.86 16.58 -4.31
N GLN A 45 -4.37 15.46 -4.81
CA GLN A 45 -3.58 14.52 -5.59
C GLN A 45 -3.52 14.92 -7.04
N LEU A 46 -2.33 14.88 -7.62
CA LEU A 46 -2.14 15.14 -9.05
C LEU A 46 -2.55 13.90 -9.86
N VAL A 47 -3.39 14.10 -10.86
CA VAL A 47 -3.70 13.13 -11.90
C VAL A 47 -3.41 13.73 -13.27
N THR A 48 -2.94 12.90 -14.21
CA THR A 48 -2.51 13.31 -15.54
C THR A 48 -3.38 12.75 -16.66
N SER A 49 -4.35 11.93 -16.30
CA SER A 49 -5.34 11.34 -17.22
C SER A 49 -6.60 10.90 -16.49
N PHE A 50 -7.69 10.70 -17.22
CA PHE A 50 -8.91 10.12 -16.64
C PHE A 50 -8.71 8.65 -16.21
N ALA A 51 -7.83 7.90 -16.88
CA ALA A 51 -7.47 6.55 -16.46
C ALA A 51 -6.76 6.55 -15.08
N ASP A 52 -5.88 7.52 -14.86
CA ASP A 52 -5.20 7.74 -13.60
C ASP A 52 -6.19 8.12 -12.48
N TYR A 53 -7.14 9.02 -12.80
CA TYR A 53 -8.24 9.35 -11.91
C TYR A 53 -9.03 8.10 -11.50
N LYS A 54 -9.47 7.27 -12.47
CA LYS A 54 -10.23 6.03 -12.18
C LYS A 54 -9.47 5.06 -11.29
N ARG A 55 -8.17 4.93 -11.48
CA ARG A 55 -7.33 4.07 -10.64
C ARG A 55 -7.31 4.54 -9.19
N MET A 56 -7.23 5.86 -8.93
CA MET A 56 -7.11 6.43 -7.60
C MET A 56 -8.46 6.66 -6.92
N TYR A 57 -9.44 7.17 -7.66
CA TYR A 57 -10.70 7.69 -7.12
C TYR A 57 -11.94 6.86 -7.47
N GLY A 58 -11.78 5.84 -8.30
CA GLY A 58 -12.88 5.01 -8.76
C GLY A 58 -13.54 5.51 -10.04
N GLY A 59 -14.67 4.91 -10.36
CA GLY A 59 -15.43 5.18 -11.57
C GLY A 59 -16.46 6.29 -11.44
N TYR A 60 -17.52 6.18 -12.27
CA TYR A 60 -18.66 7.07 -12.20
C TYR A 60 -19.53 6.74 -10.99
N LEU A 61 -20.06 7.79 -10.39
CA LEU A 61 -20.95 7.67 -9.24
C LEU A 61 -22.39 7.47 -9.70
N SER A 62 -23.11 6.55 -9.07
CA SER A 62 -24.51 6.28 -9.40
C SER A 62 -25.43 7.43 -8.98
N ASP A 63 -26.44 7.70 -9.80
CA ASP A 63 -27.46 8.70 -9.48
C ASP A 63 -28.26 8.34 -8.23
N ALA A 64 -28.57 7.07 -8.05
CA ALA A 64 -29.34 6.58 -6.92
C ALA A 64 -28.64 6.82 -5.56
N ALA A 65 -27.31 6.69 -5.51
CA ALA A 65 -26.54 6.84 -4.28
C ALA A 65 -26.05 8.28 -4.05
N TYR A 66 -25.76 9.04 -5.10
CA TYR A 66 -25.07 10.33 -5.01
C TYR A 66 -25.88 11.51 -5.52
N GLY A 67 -26.98 11.28 -6.26
CA GLY A 67 -27.86 12.31 -6.80
C GLY A 67 -27.12 13.42 -7.54
N GLY A 68 -27.42 14.67 -7.20
CA GLY A 68 -26.77 15.85 -7.79
C GLY A 68 -25.29 16.05 -7.44
N ASN A 69 -24.70 15.20 -6.61
CA ASN A 69 -23.30 15.34 -6.18
C ASN A 69 -22.33 14.39 -6.93
N ARG A 70 -22.80 13.70 -7.98
CA ARG A 70 -22.04 12.68 -8.73
C ARG A 70 -21.10 13.21 -9.81
N PHE A 71 -21.03 14.52 -10.02
CA PHE A 71 -20.45 15.07 -11.24
C PHE A 71 -18.91 15.15 -11.29
N LEU A 72 -18.20 14.92 -10.20
CA LEU A 72 -16.74 15.02 -10.19
C LEU A 72 -16.06 14.15 -11.27
N PRO A 73 -16.35 12.83 -11.43
CA PRO A 73 -15.74 12.01 -12.46
C PRO A 73 -16.00 12.53 -13.87
N TYR A 74 -17.22 13.01 -14.13
CA TYR A 74 -17.59 13.56 -15.43
C TYR A 74 -16.84 14.86 -15.74
N ALA A 75 -16.70 15.75 -14.75
CA ALA A 75 -15.96 17.00 -14.92
C ALA A 75 -14.47 16.74 -15.21
N VAL A 76 -13.86 15.80 -14.51
CA VAL A 76 -12.47 15.41 -14.73
C VAL A 76 -12.28 14.76 -16.10
N GLU A 77 -13.19 13.88 -16.52
CA GLU A 77 -13.16 13.27 -17.86
C GLU A 77 -13.23 14.32 -18.95
N GLN A 78 -14.22 15.22 -18.87
CA GLN A 78 -14.40 16.28 -19.85
C GLN A 78 -13.21 17.25 -19.88
N PHE A 79 -12.60 17.53 -18.76
CA PHE A 79 -11.39 18.34 -18.70
C PHE A 79 -10.25 17.71 -19.53
N PHE A 80 -9.97 16.43 -19.34
CA PHE A 80 -8.92 15.73 -20.11
C PHE A 80 -9.31 15.54 -21.58
N ALA A 81 -10.59 15.27 -21.89
CA ALA A 81 -11.10 15.14 -23.25
C ALA A 81 -10.97 16.46 -24.04
N ASN A 82 -11.03 17.61 -23.37
CA ASN A 82 -10.87 18.94 -23.95
C ASN A 82 -9.44 19.50 -23.88
N GLY A 83 -8.43 18.63 -23.72
CA GLY A 83 -7.01 19.03 -23.80
C GLY A 83 -6.40 19.47 -22.47
N GLY A 84 -7.06 19.25 -21.33
CA GLY A 84 -6.46 19.42 -20.01
C GLY A 84 -5.27 18.47 -19.81
N ALA A 85 -4.19 18.96 -19.20
CA ALA A 85 -2.97 18.18 -19.02
C ALA A 85 -2.76 17.70 -17.57
N ARG A 86 -3.23 18.46 -16.58
CA ARG A 86 -3.04 18.17 -15.14
C ARG A 86 -4.28 18.53 -14.37
N ALA A 87 -4.71 17.64 -13.49
CA ALA A 87 -5.79 17.93 -12.55
C ALA A 87 -5.35 17.61 -11.12
N TYR A 88 -5.61 18.55 -10.21
CA TYR A 88 -5.45 18.32 -8.78
C TYR A 88 -6.82 17.99 -8.20
N ILE A 89 -6.92 16.80 -7.61
CA ILE A 89 -8.18 16.27 -7.10
C ILE A 89 -8.17 16.27 -5.58
N MET A 90 -9.21 16.82 -4.97
CA MET A 90 -9.48 16.72 -3.54
C MET A 90 -10.85 16.06 -3.34
N ARG A 91 -10.85 14.87 -2.74
CA ARG A 91 -12.08 14.16 -2.43
C ARG A 91 -12.75 14.75 -1.19
N ALA A 92 -14.03 15.05 -1.30
CA ALA A 92 -14.88 15.39 -0.17
C ALA A 92 -15.65 14.15 0.27
N VAL A 93 -15.91 14.02 1.57
CA VAL A 93 -16.76 12.97 2.17
C VAL A 93 -17.62 13.60 3.27
N PRO A 94 -18.78 13.02 3.61
CA PRO A 94 -19.55 13.41 4.76
C PRO A 94 -18.73 13.30 6.05
N ALA A 95 -19.02 14.13 7.04
CA ALA A 95 -18.27 14.16 8.30
C ALA A 95 -18.36 12.84 9.11
N ASP A 96 -19.40 12.06 8.88
CA ASP A 96 -19.67 10.78 9.52
C ASP A 96 -19.17 9.58 8.70
N ALA A 97 -18.52 9.82 7.55
CA ALA A 97 -17.98 8.76 6.69
C ALA A 97 -16.95 7.92 7.45
N LYS A 98 -17.08 6.60 7.37
CA LYS A 98 -16.24 5.63 8.07
C LYS A 98 -15.49 4.75 7.09
N ALA A 99 -14.26 4.40 7.47
CA ALA A 99 -13.50 3.36 6.77
C ALA A 99 -14.03 1.98 7.14
N GLY A 100 -14.15 1.09 6.18
CA GLY A 100 -14.50 -0.31 6.42
C GLY A 100 -13.45 -0.98 7.30
N THR A 101 -13.89 -1.83 8.22
CA THR A 101 -13.02 -2.54 9.14
C THR A 101 -13.47 -3.98 9.28
N VAL A 102 -12.53 -4.92 9.23
CA VAL A 102 -12.77 -6.34 9.48
C VAL A 102 -11.75 -6.86 10.49
N THR A 103 -12.17 -7.82 11.31
CA THR A 103 -11.29 -8.49 12.29
C THR A 103 -11.13 -9.95 11.89
N ALA A 104 -9.88 -10.38 11.71
CA ALA A 104 -9.51 -11.77 11.43
C ALA A 104 -8.58 -12.28 12.55
N GLY A 105 -9.15 -12.97 13.53
CA GLY A 105 -8.44 -13.39 14.74
C GLY A 105 -7.95 -12.17 15.54
N VAL A 106 -6.63 -12.02 15.67
CA VAL A 106 -5.98 -10.89 16.35
C VAL A 106 -5.73 -9.69 15.43
N LEU A 107 -5.93 -9.86 14.12
CA LEU A 107 -5.67 -8.81 13.15
C LEU A 107 -6.93 -7.96 12.95
N LYS A 108 -6.78 -6.66 13.10
CA LYS A 108 -7.77 -5.66 12.71
C LYS A 108 -7.30 -4.98 11.44
N ILE A 109 -8.03 -5.19 10.36
CA ILE A 109 -7.73 -4.65 9.04
C ILE A 109 -8.72 -3.53 8.75
N THR A 110 -8.21 -2.36 8.42
CA THR A 110 -9.01 -1.15 8.16
C THR A 110 -8.69 -0.63 6.76
N ALA A 111 -9.72 -0.32 5.99
CA ALA A 111 -9.55 0.30 4.69
C ALA A 111 -8.86 1.67 4.84
N ALA A 112 -7.92 1.98 3.95
CA ALA A 112 -7.13 3.21 4.02
C ALA A 112 -7.97 4.50 3.94
N ASN A 113 -9.13 4.42 3.31
CA ASN A 113 -10.02 5.56 3.07
C ASN A 113 -11.48 5.20 3.34
N PRO A 114 -12.30 6.15 3.80
CA PRO A 114 -13.72 5.90 4.03
C PRO A 114 -14.48 5.74 2.71
N GLY A 115 -15.57 4.98 2.76
CA GLY A 115 -16.51 4.82 1.65
C GLY A 115 -17.10 3.41 1.55
N ALA A 116 -18.25 3.30 0.91
CA ALA A 116 -18.97 2.04 0.70
C ALA A 116 -18.17 1.02 -0.16
N TRP A 117 -17.22 1.49 -0.97
CA TRP A 117 -16.34 0.62 -1.76
C TRP A 117 -15.61 -0.45 -0.91
N ALA A 118 -15.43 -0.18 0.39
CA ALA A 118 -14.80 -1.13 1.30
C ALA A 118 -15.67 -2.36 1.60
N GLU A 119 -16.97 -2.33 1.30
CA GLU A 119 -17.87 -3.48 1.44
C GLU A 119 -17.57 -4.57 0.40
N ASP A 120 -17.01 -4.18 -0.74
CA ASP A 120 -16.59 -5.08 -1.81
C ASP A 120 -15.18 -5.64 -1.63
N LEU A 121 -14.44 -5.13 -0.63
CA LEU A 121 -13.13 -5.67 -0.30
C LEU A 121 -13.25 -7.09 0.26
N ARG A 122 -12.42 -7.98 -0.24
CA ARG A 122 -12.23 -9.33 0.28
C ARG A 122 -10.81 -9.48 0.74
N VAL A 123 -10.65 -9.94 1.98
CA VAL A 123 -9.35 -10.13 2.61
C VAL A 123 -9.21 -11.60 2.97
N VAL A 124 -8.14 -12.22 2.49
CA VAL A 124 -7.79 -13.60 2.80
C VAL A 124 -6.46 -13.60 3.53
N VAL A 125 -6.42 -14.23 4.69
CA VAL A 125 -5.19 -14.42 5.48
C VAL A 125 -4.85 -15.89 5.48
N THR A 126 -3.67 -16.23 5.00
CA THR A 126 -3.17 -17.61 4.98
C THR A 126 -1.86 -17.73 5.73
N PRO A 127 -1.61 -18.87 6.44
CA PRO A 127 -0.29 -19.12 7.03
C PRO A 127 0.78 -19.16 5.95
N ALA A 128 1.93 -18.55 6.26
CA ALA A 128 3.13 -18.56 5.42
C ALA A 128 4.37 -18.88 6.26
N SER A 129 5.49 -19.13 5.60
CA SER A 129 6.76 -19.37 6.25
C SER A 129 7.88 -18.99 5.29
N LYS A 130 8.76 -18.08 5.69
CA LYS A 130 9.93 -17.67 4.92
C LYS A 130 11.09 -18.66 5.05
N ALA A 131 11.13 -19.44 6.14
CA ALA A 131 12.18 -20.43 6.38
C ALA A 131 11.62 -21.69 7.03
N LYS A 132 12.07 -22.84 6.53
CA LYS A 132 11.75 -24.17 7.08
C LYS A 132 13.00 -25.06 6.98
N THR A 133 13.36 -25.73 8.08
CA THR A 133 14.55 -26.59 8.13
C THR A 133 14.38 -27.72 9.13
N GLN A 134 15.36 -28.61 9.17
CA GLN A 134 15.47 -29.69 10.16
C GLN A 134 16.30 -29.25 11.36
N VAL A 135 15.91 -29.73 12.54
CA VAL A 135 16.67 -29.59 13.79
C VAL A 135 17.58 -30.80 13.92
N LEU A 136 18.88 -30.58 14.02
CA LEU A 136 19.86 -31.64 14.13
C LEU A 136 20.12 -32.06 15.61
N ALA A 137 20.07 -31.08 16.53
CA ALA A 137 20.26 -31.31 17.96
C ALA A 137 19.47 -30.27 18.77
N VAL A 138 19.04 -30.67 19.96
CA VAL A 138 18.38 -29.82 20.95
C VAL A 138 19.19 -29.87 22.24
N ASN A 139 19.53 -28.69 22.78
CA ASN A 139 20.19 -28.53 24.05
C ASN A 139 19.48 -27.43 24.86
N GLY A 140 18.43 -27.82 25.60
CA GLY A 140 17.59 -26.87 26.31
C GLY A 140 16.86 -25.92 25.37
N ALA A 141 17.23 -24.64 25.39
CA ALA A 141 16.66 -23.62 24.48
C ALA A 141 17.46 -23.49 23.17
N ASP A 142 18.62 -24.08 23.05
CA ASP A 142 19.48 -23.99 21.88
C ASP A 142 19.18 -25.13 20.90
N LEU A 143 18.87 -24.80 19.67
CA LEU A 143 18.62 -25.74 18.60
C LEU A 143 19.66 -25.59 17.50
N THR A 144 20.37 -26.67 17.19
CA THR A 144 21.27 -26.71 16.04
C THR A 144 20.47 -27.10 14.82
N LEU A 145 20.47 -26.25 13.82
CA LEU A 145 19.71 -26.41 12.58
C LEU A 145 20.60 -26.94 11.45
N LYS A 146 20.00 -27.59 10.48
CA LYS A 146 20.67 -27.94 9.24
C LYS A 146 21.03 -26.68 8.44
N ASN A 147 20.12 -25.70 8.40
CA ASN A 147 20.30 -24.37 7.85
C ASN A 147 19.49 -23.37 8.68
N ALA A 148 20.11 -22.25 9.06
CA ALA A 148 19.46 -21.18 9.80
C ALA A 148 19.11 -19.95 8.94
N ASP A 149 19.31 -20.02 7.63
CA ASP A 149 18.99 -18.91 6.72
C ASP A 149 17.50 -18.56 6.80
N GLY A 150 17.20 -17.27 6.91
CA GLY A 150 15.84 -16.76 7.00
C GLY A 150 15.24 -16.74 8.42
N PHE A 151 15.92 -17.30 9.43
CA PHE A 151 15.54 -17.13 10.82
C PHE A 151 16.19 -15.88 11.40
N ASN A 152 15.41 -15.08 12.14
CA ASN A 152 15.90 -13.85 12.77
C ASN A 152 15.45 -13.77 14.23
N PRO A 153 16.22 -13.07 15.09
CA PRO A 153 15.78 -12.79 16.45
C PRO A 153 14.40 -12.12 16.47
N GLY A 154 13.52 -12.66 17.31
CA GLY A 154 12.14 -12.24 17.47
C GLY A 154 11.14 -12.90 16.50
N ASP A 155 11.57 -13.73 15.57
CA ASP A 155 10.65 -14.53 14.77
C ASP A 155 9.90 -15.54 15.66
N VAL A 156 8.62 -15.71 15.42
CA VAL A 156 7.86 -16.82 15.97
C VAL A 156 8.09 -18.05 15.10
N VAL A 157 8.40 -19.16 15.72
CA VAL A 157 8.64 -20.42 15.02
C VAL A 157 7.71 -21.52 15.50
N GLU A 158 7.31 -22.37 14.58
CA GLU A 158 6.61 -23.61 14.83
C GLU A 158 7.63 -24.75 14.84
N LEU A 159 7.64 -25.50 15.93
CA LEU A 159 8.40 -26.72 16.15
C LEU A 159 7.45 -27.89 15.99
N PHE A 160 7.74 -28.83 15.11
CA PHE A 160 6.90 -29.99 14.85
C PHE A 160 7.68 -31.29 15.03
N ASP A 161 7.19 -32.18 15.85
CA ASP A 161 7.83 -33.48 16.19
C ASP A 161 7.32 -34.65 15.32
N GLY A 162 6.46 -34.37 14.34
CA GLY A 162 5.77 -35.37 13.52
C GLY A 162 4.36 -35.69 14.00
N LYS A 163 3.94 -35.20 15.17
CA LYS A 163 2.61 -35.40 15.75
C LYS A 163 2.04 -34.13 16.34
N THR A 164 2.87 -33.38 17.07
CA THR A 164 2.47 -32.20 17.85
C THR A 164 3.28 -30.99 17.40
N ALA A 165 2.63 -29.84 17.38
CA ALA A 165 3.29 -28.55 17.14
C ALA A 165 3.39 -27.76 18.44
N ALA A 166 4.53 -27.09 18.65
CA ALA A 166 4.71 -26.07 19.67
C ALA A 166 5.23 -24.80 19.02
N TYR A 167 4.98 -23.66 19.68
CA TYR A 167 5.41 -22.35 19.21
C TYR A 167 6.36 -21.73 20.21
N ALA A 168 7.40 -21.08 19.71
CA ALA A 168 8.39 -20.38 20.51
C ALA A 168 8.90 -19.14 19.77
N THR A 169 9.54 -18.22 20.47
CA THR A 169 10.16 -17.04 19.89
C THR A 169 11.68 -17.24 19.81
N VAL A 170 12.27 -16.90 18.67
CA VAL A 170 13.71 -16.90 18.48
C VAL A 170 14.31 -15.72 19.23
N LYS A 171 15.16 -15.99 20.21
CA LYS A 171 15.87 -14.96 20.99
C LYS A 171 17.17 -14.53 20.32
N ASN A 172 17.90 -15.48 19.75
CA ASN A 172 19.19 -15.24 19.09
C ASN A 172 19.42 -16.23 17.96
N VAL A 173 20.20 -15.82 16.97
CA VAL A 173 20.66 -16.66 15.87
C VAL A 173 22.17 -16.48 15.73
N LEU A 174 22.91 -17.56 15.83
CA LEU A 174 24.36 -17.58 15.68
C LEU A 174 24.77 -18.77 14.79
N ASP A 175 25.28 -18.52 13.63
CA ASP A 175 25.56 -19.51 12.59
C ASP A 175 24.37 -20.45 12.34
N LYS A 176 24.50 -21.73 12.73
CA LYS A 176 23.42 -22.73 12.60
C LYS A 176 22.68 -22.99 13.91
N VAL A 177 22.94 -22.21 14.95
CA VAL A 177 22.28 -22.36 16.23
C VAL A 177 21.29 -21.22 16.44
N ILE A 178 20.06 -21.58 16.76
CA ILE A 178 19.07 -20.64 17.26
C ILE A 178 18.81 -20.88 18.74
N THR A 179 18.67 -19.80 19.48
CA THR A 179 18.27 -19.84 20.89
C THR A 179 16.82 -19.40 20.98
N LEU A 180 15.96 -20.21 21.58
CA LEU A 180 14.57 -19.90 21.85
C LEU A 180 14.42 -19.11 23.17
N ASP A 181 13.25 -18.48 23.34
CA ASP A 181 12.86 -17.79 24.58
C ASP A 181 12.60 -18.73 25.75
N ALA A 182 12.28 -20.01 25.45
CA ALA A 182 12.09 -21.09 26.46
C ALA A 182 12.71 -22.40 25.96
N PRO A 183 13.03 -23.32 26.86
CA PRO A 183 13.54 -24.64 26.50
C PRO A 183 12.55 -25.41 25.61
N CYS A 184 13.08 -26.07 24.58
CA CYS A 184 12.27 -26.92 23.69
C CYS A 184 11.91 -28.23 24.45
N THR A 185 10.60 -28.46 24.58
CA THR A 185 10.06 -29.66 25.24
C THR A 185 9.69 -30.79 24.29
N LEU A 186 9.67 -30.48 22.97
CA LEU A 186 9.34 -31.46 21.94
C LEU A 186 10.58 -32.18 21.42
N ASP A 187 10.41 -33.46 21.08
CA ASP A 187 11.46 -34.25 20.39
C ASP A 187 11.50 -33.87 18.89
N VAL A 188 12.03 -32.69 18.60
CA VAL A 188 12.13 -32.17 17.22
C VAL A 188 13.45 -32.53 16.55
N ALA A 189 14.43 -33.06 17.31
CA ALA A 189 15.71 -33.44 16.75
C ALA A 189 15.57 -34.67 15.87
N ASP A 190 16.06 -34.57 14.64
CA ASP A 190 16.13 -35.70 13.72
C ASP A 190 17.24 -35.52 12.70
N ALA A 191 18.22 -36.38 12.78
CA ALA A 191 19.31 -36.46 11.81
C ALA A 191 18.96 -37.35 10.59
N LYS A 192 17.79 -38.01 10.57
CA LYS A 192 17.42 -38.95 9.51
C LYS A 192 16.68 -38.24 8.36
N VAL A 193 17.08 -38.58 7.16
CA VAL A 193 16.39 -38.11 5.94
C VAL A 193 15.01 -38.75 5.88
N GLY A 194 13.95 -37.94 5.67
CA GLY A 194 12.59 -38.41 5.42
C GLY A 194 11.64 -38.33 6.61
N THR A 195 12.05 -37.76 7.75
CA THR A 195 11.15 -37.56 8.88
C THR A 195 10.31 -36.29 8.73
N ALA A 196 9.11 -36.31 9.32
CA ALA A 196 8.20 -35.16 9.29
C ALA A 196 8.58 -34.03 10.26
N LYS A 197 9.66 -34.20 11.05
CA LYS A 197 10.10 -33.24 12.06
C LYS A 197 10.74 -32.01 11.41
N TYR A 198 10.35 -30.83 11.87
CA TYR A 198 10.88 -29.57 11.33
C TYR A 198 10.74 -28.42 12.34
N ILE A 199 11.46 -27.35 12.03
CA ILE A 199 11.20 -26.00 12.51
C ILE A 199 10.91 -25.10 11.32
N LYS A 200 9.91 -24.24 11.42
CA LYS A 200 9.59 -23.22 10.41
C LYS A 200 9.22 -21.91 11.08
N THR A 201 9.45 -20.81 10.38
CA THR A 201 8.98 -19.49 10.80
C THR A 201 7.46 -19.35 10.56
N CYS A 202 6.79 -18.53 11.37
CA CYS A 202 5.36 -18.29 11.32
C CYS A 202 5.10 -16.88 10.80
N GLU A 203 4.90 -16.75 9.52
CA GLU A 203 4.42 -15.56 8.82
C GLU A 203 2.99 -15.77 8.33
N ILE A 204 2.44 -14.73 7.76
CA ILE A 204 1.16 -14.77 7.05
C ILE A 204 1.31 -14.21 5.64
N THR A 205 0.49 -14.67 4.73
CA THR A 205 0.24 -14.02 3.44
C THR A 205 -1.13 -13.37 3.50
N LEU A 206 -1.18 -12.09 3.17
CA LEU A 206 -2.40 -11.30 3.09
C LEU A 206 -2.74 -11.09 1.62
N ILE A 207 -3.92 -11.47 1.21
CA ILE A 207 -4.45 -11.25 -0.14
C ILE A 207 -5.64 -10.31 -0.02
N VAL A 208 -5.56 -9.17 -0.70
CA VAL A 208 -6.64 -8.17 -0.74
C VAL A 208 -7.20 -8.12 -2.16
N ARG A 209 -8.51 -8.26 -2.29
CA ARG A 209 -9.22 -8.25 -3.58
C ARG A 209 -10.28 -7.17 -3.61
N LEU A 210 -10.30 -6.42 -4.70
CA LEU A 210 -11.36 -5.47 -5.02
C LEU A 210 -11.78 -5.69 -6.47
N GLY A 211 -12.92 -6.35 -6.68
CA GLY A 211 -13.34 -6.80 -8.00
C GLY A 211 -12.32 -7.76 -8.60
N GLU A 212 -11.79 -7.43 -9.78
CA GLU A 212 -10.75 -8.21 -10.47
C GLU A 212 -9.32 -7.85 -10.03
N ASN A 213 -9.15 -6.77 -9.27
CA ASN A 213 -7.83 -6.37 -8.78
C ASN A 213 -7.48 -7.18 -7.53
N GLU A 214 -6.28 -7.76 -7.53
CA GLU A 214 -5.73 -8.51 -6.42
C GLU A 214 -4.34 -7.96 -6.04
N GLU A 215 -4.15 -7.76 -4.74
CA GLU A 215 -2.87 -7.42 -4.16
C GLU A 215 -2.47 -8.51 -3.18
N THR A 216 -1.26 -9.06 -3.33
CA THR A 216 -0.73 -10.12 -2.47
C THR A 216 0.49 -9.62 -1.73
N TYR A 217 0.46 -9.75 -0.41
CA TYR A 217 1.54 -9.40 0.50
C TYR A 217 2.03 -10.67 1.18
N GLU A 218 3.19 -11.17 0.73
CA GLU A 218 3.75 -12.44 1.19
C GLU A 218 4.65 -12.28 2.41
N ASN A 219 4.70 -13.31 3.24
CA ASN A 219 5.61 -13.46 4.36
C ASN A 219 5.59 -12.28 5.34
N LEU A 220 4.39 -11.75 5.62
CA LEU A 220 4.23 -10.68 6.59
C LEU A 220 4.45 -11.20 8.01
N SER A 221 5.29 -10.51 8.75
CA SER A 221 5.58 -10.82 10.15
C SER A 221 4.58 -10.16 11.09
N LEU A 222 4.18 -10.86 12.13
CA LEU A 222 3.41 -10.30 13.26
C LEU A 222 4.30 -9.59 14.28
N LYS A 223 5.62 -9.64 14.12
CA LYS A 223 6.57 -8.96 14.99
C LYS A 223 6.55 -7.45 14.73
N PRO A 224 6.33 -6.59 15.75
CA PRO A 224 6.20 -5.14 15.56
C PRO A 224 7.39 -4.45 14.88
N ASP A 225 8.61 -4.92 15.16
CA ASP A 225 9.85 -4.30 14.66
C ASP A 225 10.38 -4.95 13.36
N ALA A 226 9.65 -5.90 12.77
CA ALA A 226 10.06 -6.51 11.52
C ALA A 226 9.87 -5.53 10.35
N LEU A 227 10.79 -5.53 9.38
CA LEU A 227 10.70 -4.71 8.17
C LEU A 227 9.44 -5.02 7.34
N ASN A 228 8.99 -6.26 7.40
CA ASN A 228 7.78 -6.78 6.75
C ASN A 228 6.62 -6.97 7.73
N ASN A 229 6.53 -6.13 8.76
CA ASN A 229 5.45 -6.20 9.74
C ASN A 229 4.09 -5.95 9.07
N VAL A 230 3.09 -6.76 9.43
CA VAL A 230 1.71 -6.65 8.89
C VAL A 230 1.00 -5.35 9.29
N CYS A 231 1.42 -4.72 10.39
CA CYS A 231 0.88 -3.43 10.85
C CYS A 231 1.50 -2.23 10.11
N VAL A 232 1.91 -2.39 8.88
CA VAL A 232 2.41 -1.28 8.06
C VAL A 232 1.27 -0.29 7.85
N LYS A 233 1.58 0.97 8.14
CA LYS A 233 0.67 2.12 8.12
C LYS A 233 0.18 2.47 6.72
#